data_4f6cd74fa6284d837beba2054f187acc
#
_entry.id   4f6cd74fa6284d837beba2054f187acc
#
_cell.length_a   1.000
_cell.length_b   1.000
_cell.length_c   1.000
_cell.angle_alpha   90.00
_cell.angle_beta   90.00
_cell.angle_gamma   90.00
#
_symmetry.space_group_name_H-M   'P 1'
#
loop_
_entity.id
_entity.type
_entity.pdbx_description
1 polymer ?
#
loop_
_entity_poly.entity_id
_entity_poly.type
_entity_poly.pdbx_seq_one_letter_code
_entity_poly.pdbx_strand_id
1 'polypeptide(L)'
;MRYAVRIFLKRLSFQRCWPFLLAALSASALAAPVADQGLGKGPIQISADALHGENKPQQQAVYTGNVVMTQGDVVVHADKLTVDAIAGKVRQATAVGNPVTFTMSAAQRHGYGNTLVYKPGSGEIVLTGNAHLWQKKNEISGQQVTYFLQTQQTAVTAAPGKRVQSIFYPAAAGRSAGGGRP
;
A
#
# COMPACT_ATOMS: atom_id res chain seq x y z
N MET A 1 -69.44 -2.49 -34.80
CA MET A 1 -69.91 -3.87 -34.52
C MET A 1 -69.13 -4.30 -33.29
N ARG A 2 -69.65 -4.13 -32.02
CA ARG A 2 -70.55 -5.09 -31.34
C ARG A 2 -69.92 -6.49 -31.43
N TYR A 3 -69.41 -7.10 -30.32
CA TYR A 3 -70.12 -7.71 -29.22
C TYR A 3 -69.24 -7.88 -27.98
N ALA A 4 -69.85 -7.58 -26.87
CA ALA A 4 -69.48 -8.00 -25.51
C ALA A 4 -70.19 -9.34 -25.20
N VAL A 5 -69.61 -10.14 -24.26
CA VAL A 5 -70.30 -11.08 -23.34
C VAL A 5 -69.22 -11.52 -22.32
N ARG A 6 -69.18 -11.10 -21.06
CA ARG A 6 -69.99 -11.47 -19.88
C ARG A 6 -69.66 -12.87 -19.30
N ILE A 7 -69.00 -12.82 -18.15
CA ILE A 7 -69.26 -13.45 -16.82
C ILE A 7 -69.23 -14.99 -16.76
N PHE A 8 -68.38 -15.47 -15.84
CA PHE A 8 -68.84 -16.40 -14.81
C PHE A 8 -67.94 -16.34 -13.56
N LEU A 9 -68.52 -15.86 -12.47
CA LEU A 9 -68.04 -16.10 -11.10
C LEU A 9 -68.27 -17.56 -10.75
N LYS A 10 -67.29 -18.20 -10.08
CA LYS A 10 -67.59 -19.21 -9.09
C LYS A 10 -66.64 -19.11 -7.93
N ARG A 11 -67.20 -18.74 -6.83
CA ARG A 11 -66.69 -18.91 -5.46
C ARG A 11 -66.54 -20.41 -5.13
N LEU A 12 -65.61 -20.79 -4.33
CA LEU A 12 -65.67 -21.60 -3.11
C LEU A 12 -64.24 -21.86 -2.66
N SER A 13 -63.90 -21.32 -1.57
CA SER A 13 -63.90 -21.76 -0.18
C SER A 13 -62.65 -22.55 0.25
N PHE A 14 -61.97 -21.90 1.14
CA PHE A 14 -61.48 -22.45 2.37
C PHE A 14 -60.60 -23.71 2.35
N GLN A 15 -59.29 -23.53 2.56
CA GLN A 15 -58.66 -24.31 3.64
C GLN A 15 -57.30 -23.70 4.07
N ARG A 16 -57.25 -23.58 5.35
CA ARG A 16 -56.09 -23.21 6.19
C ARG A 16 -54.94 -24.19 5.92
N CYS A 17 -53.73 -23.69 5.70
CA CYS A 17 -52.51 -24.34 6.17
C CYS A 17 -51.38 -23.33 6.20
N TRP A 18 -51.02 -22.96 7.35
CA TRP A 18 -49.76 -22.69 8.02
C TRP A 18 -48.61 -22.03 7.22
N PRO A 19 -48.15 -20.88 7.63
CA PRO A 19 -47.03 -20.21 7.03
C PRO A 19 -45.70 -20.82 7.53
N PHE A 20 -44.97 -21.48 6.65
CA PHE A 20 -43.55 -21.67 6.85
C PHE A 20 -42.87 -20.36 6.47
N LEU A 21 -42.53 -19.58 7.50
CA LEU A 21 -41.71 -18.39 7.42
C LEU A 21 -40.25 -18.84 7.20
N LEU A 22 -39.85 -19.03 5.92
CA LEU A 22 -38.44 -19.12 5.57
C LEU A 22 -37.91 -17.69 5.56
N ALA A 23 -37.34 -17.27 6.69
CA ALA A 23 -36.49 -16.11 6.77
C ALA A 23 -35.23 -16.39 5.97
N ALA A 24 -35.20 -15.95 4.71
CA ALA A 24 -33.98 -15.86 3.92
C ALA A 24 -33.11 -14.77 4.56
N LEU A 25 -32.15 -15.18 5.38
CA LEU A 25 -31.06 -14.34 5.84
C LEU A 25 -30.18 -14.04 4.62
N SER A 26 -30.49 -12.94 3.91
CA SER A 26 -29.56 -12.36 2.95
C SER A 26 -28.39 -11.76 3.71
N ALA A 27 -27.31 -12.55 3.86
CA ALA A 27 -26.03 -12.05 4.28
C ALA A 27 -25.51 -11.08 3.22
N SER A 28 -25.80 -9.80 3.37
CA SER A 28 -25.12 -8.73 2.64
C SER A 28 -23.67 -8.76 3.08
N ALA A 29 -22.81 -9.39 2.29
CA ALA A 29 -21.38 -9.25 2.42
C ALA A 29 -21.05 -7.76 2.18
N LEU A 30 -20.85 -7.02 3.26
CA LEU A 30 -20.22 -5.70 3.21
C LEU A 30 -18.80 -5.95 2.68
N ALA A 31 -18.61 -5.73 1.38
CA ALA A 31 -17.29 -5.59 0.82
C ALA A 31 -16.64 -4.38 1.52
N ALA A 32 -15.76 -4.64 2.45
CA ALA A 32 -14.94 -3.60 3.04
C ALA A 32 -14.19 -2.90 1.90
N PRO A 33 -14.16 -1.56 1.85
CA PRO A 33 -13.35 -0.87 0.86
C PRO A 33 -11.91 -1.34 1.04
N VAL A 34 -11.32 -1.85 -0.04
CA VAL A 34 -9.88 -2.13 -0.09
C VAL A 34 -9.21 -0.80 0.17
N ALA A 35 -8.67 -0.61 1.36
CA ALA A 35 -7.92 0.58 1.71
C ALA A 35 -6.78 0.71 0.69
N ASP A 36 -6.71 1.86 0.03
CA ASP A 36 -5.58 2.21 -0.83
C ASP A 36 -4.30 2.14 0.03
N GLN A 37 -3.53 1.07 -0.16
CA GLN A 37 -2.32 0.76 0.59
C GLN A 37 -1.12 1.49 -0.04
N GLY A 38 -1.30 2.78 -0.35
CA GLY A 38 -0.22 3.65 -0.81
C GLY A 38 0.87 3.85 0.24
N LEU A 39 1.94 4.54 -0.13
CA LEU A 39 3.06 4.92 0.77
C LEU A 39 2.59 5.65 2.03
N GLY A 40 1.50 6.44 1.91
CA GLY A 40 0.89 7.20 3.01
C GLY A 40 -0.52 7.63 2.64
N LYS A 41 -1.27 8.16 3.61
CA LYS A 41 -2.59 8.74 3.38
C LYS A 41 -2.46 10.24 3.09
N GLY A 42 -3.26 10.73 2.14
CA GLY A 42 -3.31 12.15 1.81
C GLY A 42 -2.64 12.52 0.49
N PRO A 43 -2.59 13.81 0.16
CA PRO A 43 -2.01 14.30 -1.08
C PRO A 43 -0.49 14.08 -1.08
N ILE A 44 0.04 13.82 -2.27
CA ILE A 44 1.48 13.83 -2.51
C ILE A 44 1.90 15.28 -2.74
N GLN A 45 2.86 15.76 -1.96
CA GLN A 45 3.49 17.07 -2.15
C GLN A 45 4.93 16.84 -2.59
N ILE A 46 5.36 17.56 -3.61
CA ILE A 46 6.73 17.48 -4.14
C ILE A 46 7.28 18.91 -4.25
N SER A 47 8.46 19.12 -3.67
CA SER A 47 9.26 20.33 -3.81
C SER A 47 10.57 19.96 -4.51
N ALA A 48 11.02 20.79 -5.45
CA ALA A 48 12.25 20.60 -6.21
C ALA A 48 12.70 21.96 -6.81
N ASP A 49 13.95 22.02 -7.27
CA ASP A 49 14.47 23.23 -7.92
C ASP A 49 13.89 23.41 -9.33
N ALA A 50 13.58 22.30 -10.05
CA ALA A 50 12.98 22.35 -11.38
C ALA A 50 12.02 21.18 -11.62
N LEU A 51 11.02 21.42 -12.49
CA LEU A 51 10.06 20.43 -12.97
C LEU A 51 10.00 20.46 -14.48
N HIS A 52 10.13 19.31 -15.12
CA HIS A 52 9.83 19.07 -16.52
C HIS A 52 8.72 18.04 -16.66
N GLY A 53 7.68 18.35 -17.41
CA GLY A 53 6.52 17.47 -17.58
C GLY A 53 6.22 17.20 -19.05
N GLU A 54 5.91 15.93 -19.37
CA GLU A 54 5.45 15.49 -20.68
C GLU A 54 4.10 14.78 -20.54
N ASN A 55 3.16 15.11 -21.45
CA ASN A 55 1.81 14.55 -21.40
C ASN A 55 1.51 13.54 -22.51
N LYS A 56 2.42 13.32 -23.45
CA LYS A 56 2.25 12.40 -24.59
C LYS A 56 3.58 11.72 -24.93
N PRO A 57 3.53 10.43 -25.30
CA PRO A 57 2.41 9.48 -25.30
C PRO A 57 2.04 8.97 -23.90
N GLN A 58 2.94 9.11 -22.90
CA GLN A 58 2.74 8.79 -21.49
C GLN A 58 2.91 10.06 -20.66
N GLN A 59 2.20 10.16 -19.57
CA GLN A 59 2.35 11.24 -18.63
C GLN A 59 3.59 10.99 -17.77
N GLN A 60 4.58 11.86 -17.90
CA GLN A 60 5.79 11.80 -17.11
C GLN A 60 6.08 13.17 -16.50
N ALA A 61 6.43 13.19 -15.23
CA ALA A 61 6.91 14.38 -14.54
C ALA A 61 8.30 14.10 -13.96
N VAL A 62 9.27 14.94 -14.27
CA VAL A 62 10.65 14.83 -13.80
C VAL A 62 10.97 16.05 -12.95
N TYR A 63 11.21 15.82 -11.68
CA TYR A 63 11.65 16.80 -10.68
C TYR A 63 13.15 16.65 -10.50
N THR A 64 13.89 17.77 -10.46
CA THR A 64 15.34 17.76 -10.31
C THR A 64 15.81 18.83 -9.33
N GLY A 65 16.85 18.51 -8.57
CA GLY A 65 17.49 19.36 -7.59
C GLY A 65 16.73 19.43 -6.27
N ASN A 66 17.38 19.05 -5.18
CA ASN A 66 16.86 19.13 -3.81
C ASN A 66 15.42 18.61 -3.65
N VAL A 67 15.13 17.47 -4.29
CA VAL A 67 13.77 16.93 -4.32
C VAL A 67 13.35 16.44 -2.96
N VAL A 68 12.21 16.93 -2.46
CA VAL A 68 11.54 16.45 -1.26
C VAL A 68 10.12 16.06 -1.63
N MET A 69 9.78 14.79 -1.47
CA MET A 69 8.43 14.28 -1.63
C MET A 69 7.85 13.92 -0.26
N THR A 70 6.63 14.35 0.02
CA THR A 70 5.91 14.00 1.25
C THR A 70 4.54 13.42 0.93
N GLN A 71 4.15 12.37 1.64
CA GLN A 71 2.79 11.82 1.63
C GLN A 71 2.44 11.25 3.01
N GLY A 72 1.58 11.93 3.74
CA GLY A 72 1.28 11.58 5.12
C GLY A 72 2.53 11.64 6.00
N ASP A 73 2.91 10.50 6.56
CA ASP A 73 4.11 10.33 7.40
C ASP A 73 5.36 9.89 6.62
N VAL A 74 5.24 9.75 5.31
CA VAL A 74 6.35 9.35 4.43
C VAL A 74 7.03 10.59 3.87
N VAL A 75 8.35 10.63 3.99
CA VAL A 75 9.22 11.67 3.42
C VAL A 75 10.33 10.99 2.62
N VAL A 76 10.55 11.45 1.39
CA VAL A 76 11.64 11.00 0.50
C VAL A 76 12.48 12.21 0.09
N HIS A 77 13.80 12.09 0.22
CA HIS A 77 14.76 13.06 -0.31
C HIS A 77 15.56 12.43 -1.44
N ALA A 78 15.74 13.17 -2.53
CA ALA A 78 16.47 12.72 -3.71
C ALA A 78 17.06 13.89 -4.51
N ASP A 79 17.97 13.59 -5.44
CA ASP A 79 18.46 14.56 -6.40
C ASP A 79 17.52 14.69 -7.60
N LYS A 80 16.84 13.59 -7.95
CA LYS A 80 15.89 13.50 -9.05
C LYS A 80 14.74 12.58 -8.69
N LEU A 81 13.51 12.96 -9.05
CA LEU A 81 12.32 12.13 -8.95
C LEU A 81 11.60 12.11 -10.32
N THR A 82 11.40 10.93 -10.86
CA THR A 82 10.59 10.71 -12.07
C THR A 82 9.30 10.02 -11.66
N VAL A 83 8.16 10.60 -12.06
CA VAL A 83 6.83 10.04 -11.82
C VAL A 83 6.21 9.71 -13.16
N ASP A 84 5.91 8.42 -13.37
CA ASP A 84 5.24 7.91 -14.55
C ASP A 84 3.78 7.64 -14.23
N ALA A 85 2.88 8.17 -15.05
CA ALA A 85 1.44 8.00 -14.90
C ALA A 85 0.77 7.61 -16.21
N ILE A 86 -0.34 6.88 -16.13
CA ILE A 86 -1.20 6.54 -17.26
C ILE A 86 -2.64 6.87 -16.85
N ALA A 87 -3.31 7.65 -17.69
CA ALA A 87 -4.69 8.09 -17.42
C ALA A 87 -4.86 8.72 -16.02
N GLY A 88 -3.90 9.55 -15.60
CA GLY A 88 -3.90 10.23 -14.31
C GLY A 88 -3.56 9.34 -13.09
N LYS A 89 -3.26 8.06 -13.31
CA LYS A 89 -2.86 7.13 -12.23
C LYS A 89 -1.36 6.91 -12.25
N VAL A 90 -0.70 7.16 -11.13
CA VAL A 90 0.73 6.88 -10.97
C VAL A 90 0.98 5.38 -11.11
N ARG A 91 1.87 5.02 -12.01
CA ARG A 91 2.32 3.64 -12.25
C ARG A 91 3.60 3.34 -11.51
N GLN A 92 4.50 4.29 -11.54
CA GLN A 92 5.80 4.17 -10.90
C GLN A 92 6.32 5.56 -10.52
N ALA A 93 7.03 5.62 -9.40
CA ALA A 93 7.85 6.75 -9.04
C ALA A 93 9.28 6.26 -8.80
N THR A 94 10.25 6.89 -9.45
CA THR A 94 11.67 6.54 -9.35
C THR A 94 12.44 7.73 -8.84
N ALA A 95 13.00 7.61 -7.63
CA ALA A 95 13.88 8.58 -7.03
C ALA A 95 15.34 8.13 -7.16
N VAL A 96 16.22 9.04 -7.55
CA VAL A 96 17.68 8.82 -7.69
C VAL A 96 18.41 9.88 -6.89
N GLY A 97 19.44 9.47 -6.16
CA GLY A 97 20.25 10.37 -5.35
C GLY A 97 21.51 9.69 -4.83
N ASN A 98 22.36 10.46 -4.18
CA ASN A 98 23.59 9.95 -3.59
C ASN A 98 23.75 10.41 -2.12
N PRO A 99 22.97 9.77 -1.20
CA PRO A 99 21.93 8.75 -1.41
C PRO A 99 20.52 9.33 -1.56
N VAL A 100 19.58 8.52 -2.07
CA VAL A 100 18.15 8.69 -1.80
C VAL A 100 17.89 8.24 -0.38
N THR A 101 17.15 9.02 0.40
CA THR A 101 16.69 8.63 1.73
C THR A 101 15.18 8.61 1.81
N PHE A 102 14.62 7.72 2.60
CA PHE A 102 13.20 7.74 2.94
C PHE A 102 12.97 7.51 4.42
N THR A 103 11.89 8.06 4.93
CA THR A 103 11.42 7.90 6.31
C THR A 103 9.93 7.64 6.30
N MET A 104 9.48 6.70 7.13
CA MET A 104 8.09 6.37 7.42
C MET A 104 7.90 6.41 8.94
N SER A 105 7.53 7.57 9.46
CA SER A 105 7.55 7.84 10.90
C SER A 105 6.59 6.96 11.69
N ALA A 106 5.36 6.75 11.20
CA ALA A 106 4.38 5.88 11.86
C ALA A 106 4.84 4.42 11.95
N ALA A 107 5.56 3.93 10.95
CA ALA A 107 6.10 2.59 10.92
C ALA A 107 7.47 2.47 11.61
N GLN A 108 8.05 3.58 12.08
CA GLN A 108 9.41 3.67 12.60
C GLN A 108 10.43 3.02 11.66
N ARG A 109 10.30 3.31 10.36
CA ARG A 109 11.18 2.83 9.29
C ARG A 109 11.87 3.99 8.63
N HIS A 110 13.13 3.78 8.32
CA HIS A 110 13.91 4.69 7.47
C HIS A 110 14.94 3.87 6.70
N GLY A 111 15.39 4.41 5.61
CA GLY A 111 16.38 3.74 4.79
C GLY A 111 17.01 4.65 3.76
N TYR A 112 18.03 4.14 3.12
CA TYR A 112 18.68 4.81 2.00
C TYR A 112 19.17 3.81 0.94
N GLY A 113 19.48 4.32 -0.21
CA GLY A 113 20.09 3.64 -1.34
C GLY A 113 20.45 4.64 -2.43
N ASN A 114 20.95 4.21 -3.56
CA ASN A 114 21.19 5.11 -4.70
C ASN A 114 19.92 5.37 -5.51
N THR A 115 19.01 4.41 -5.51
CA THR A 115 17.72 4.49 -6.21
C THR A 115 16.61 3.93 -5.34
N LEU A 116 15.47 4.61 -5.32
CA LEU A 116 14.23 4.14 -4.74
C LEU A 116 13.18 4.08 -5.84
N VAL A 117 12.56 2.91 -6.04
CA VAL A 117 11.43 2.72 -6.95
C VAL A 117 10.20 2.36 -6.14
N TYR A 118 9.13 3.12 -6.33
CA TYR A 118 7.83 2.83 -5.76
C TYR A 118 6.82 2.47 -6.86
N LYS A 119 6.12 1.35 -6.68
CA LYS A 119 5.07 0.86 -7.58
C LYS A 119 3.75 0.77 -6.81
N PRO A 120 2.87 1.77 -6.93
CA PRO A 120 1.60 1.80 -6.18
C PRO A 120 0.74 0.56 -6.42
N GLY A 121 0.68 0.07 -7.66
CA GLY A 121 -0.17 -1.06 -8.04
C GLY A 121 0.16 -2.38 -7.33
N SER A 122 1.42 -2.62 -7.00
CA SER A 122 1.87 -3.78 -6.22
C SER A 122 2.17 -3.44 -4.75
N GLY A 123 2.15 -2.17 -4.37
CA GLY A 123 2.57 -1.71 -3.04
C GLY A 123 4.03 -2.04 -2.76
N GLU A 124 4.89 -1.99 -3.78
CA GLU A 124 6.29 -2.38 -3.72
C GLU A 124 7.20 -1.16 -3.64
N ILE A 125 8.12 -1.16 -2.68
CA ILE A 125 9.22 -0.21 -2.57
C ILE A 125 10.52 -0.97 -2.76
N VAL A 126 11.34 -0.56 -3.72
CA VAL A 126 12.64 -1.18 -4.00
C VAL A 126 13.73 -0.14 -3.80
N LEU A 127 14.63 -0.40 -2.87
CA LEU A 127 15.89 0.33 -2.70
C LEU A 127 17.01 -0.44 -3.39
N THR A 128 17.82 0.23 -4.17
CA THR A 128 18.93 -0.40 -4.90
C THR A 128 20.19 0.45 -4.77
N GLY A 129 21.34 -0.22 -4.75
CA GLY A 129 22.65 0.40 -4.64
C GLY A 129 23.01 0.72 -3.20
N ASN A 130 23.78 -0.16 -2.56
CA ASN A 130 24.15 -0.05 -1.15
C ASN A 130 22.94 0.23 -0.26
N ALA A 131 21.91 -0.60 -0.42
CA ALA A 131 20.62 -0.40 0.21
C ALA A 131 20.65 -0.79 1.68
N HIS A 132 20.15 0.12 2.53
CA HIS A 132 19.99 -0.07 3.96
C HIS A 132 18.55 0.24 4.36
N LEU A 133 17.99 -0.59 5.22
CA LEU A 133 16.66 -0.42 5.81
C LEU A 133 16.70 -0.65 7.31
N TRP A 134 16.22 0.31 8.08
CA TRP A 134 15.98 0.17 9.51
C TRP A 134 14.52 0.08 9.82
N GLN A 135 14.20 -0.78 10.77
CA GLN A 135 12.90 -0.82 11.42
C GLN A 135 13.12 -0.82 12.94
N LYS A 136 12.77 0.27 13.58
CA LYS A 136 13.15 0.53 14.98
C LYS A 136 14.68 0.46 15.14
N LYS A 137 15.18 -0.53 15.90
CA LYS A 137 16.61 -0.79 16.10
C LYS A 137 17.19 -1.84 15.15
N ASN A 138 16.33 -2.59 14.44
CA ASN A 138 16.78 -3.64 13.53
C ASN A 138 17.24 -3.05 12.21
N GLU A 139 18.32 -3.59 11.69
CA GLU A 139 18.93 -3.16 10.42
C GLU A 139 19.05 -4.34 9.46
N ILE A 140 18.80 -4.07 8.19
CA ILE A 140 19.00 -5.00 7.09
C ILE A 140 19.69 -4.24 5.96
N SER A 141 20.73 -4.82 5.37
CA SER A 141 21.45 -4.22 4.24
C SER A 141 21.86 -5.22 3.18
N GLY A 142 21.96 -4.71 1.95
CA GLY A 142 22.32 -5.49 0.78
C GLY A 142 22.47 -4.64 -0.48
N GLN A 143 22.56 -5.28 -1.64
CA GLN A 143 22.54 -4.58 -2.93
C GLN A 143 21.15 -4.02 -3.24
N GLN A 144 20.12 -4.80 -2.92
CA GLN A 144 18.73 -4.42 -3.10
C GLN A 144 17.92 -4.85 -1.89
N VAL A 145 17.04 -3.96 -1.44
CA VAL A 145 16.02 -4.23 -0.42
C VAL A 145 14.66 -3.95 -1.05
N THR A 146 13.81 -4.96 -1.09
CA THR A 146 12.41 -4.84 -1.54
C THR A 146 11.49 -4.94 -0.34
N TYR A 147 10.63 -3.96 -0.16
CA TYR A 147 9.62 -3.93 0.89
C TYR A 147 8.21 -3.92 0.28
N PHE A 148 7.37 -4.84 0.74
CA PHE A 148 5.97 -4.97 0.32
C PHE A 148 5.06 -4.35 1.39
N LEU A 149 4.38 -3.25 1.05
CA LEU A 149 3.51 -2.49 1.98
C LEU A 149 2.35 -3.32 2.50
N GLN A 150 1.73 -4.14 1.63
CA GLN A 150 0.53 -4.90 1.97
C GLN A 150 0.83 -6.07 2.92
N THR A 151 1.88 -6.82 2.64
CA THR A 151 2.26 -8.01 3.42
C THR A 151 3.27 -7.70 4.53
N GLN A 152 3.83 -6.48 4.53
CA GLN A 152 4.92 -6.05 5.41
C GLN A 152 6.17 -6.94 5.33
N GLN A 153 6.33 -7.64 4.21
CA GLN A 153 7.47 -8.50 3.96
C GLN A 153 8.66 -7.68 3.44
N THR A 154 9.85 -8.13 3.79
CA THR A 154 11.10 -7.56 3.28
C THR A 154 11.91 -8.67 2.63
N ALA A 155 12.34 -8.47 1.39
CA ALA A 155 13.27 -9.32 0.68
C ALA A 155 14.57 -8.55 0.44
N VAL A 156 15.71 -9.21 0.63
CA VAL A 156 17.02 -8.59 0.44
C VAL A 156 17.89 -9.47 -0.43
N THR A 157 18.58 -8.87 -1.39
CA THR A 157 19.55 -9.55 -2.24
C THR A 157 20.93 -8.89 -2.11
N ALA A 158 21.96 -9.70 -2.13
CA ALA A 158 23.33 -9.23 -2.12
C ALA A 158 23.87 -9.02 -3.54
N ALA A 159 24.90 -8.20 -3.70
CA ALA A 159 25.68 -8.16 -4.94
C ALA A 159 26.47 -9.47 -5.12
N PRO A 160 26.84 -9.81 -6.35
CA PRO A 160 27.71 -10.96 -6.61
C PRO A 160 28.96 -10.94 -5.73
N GLY A 161 29.26 -12.06 -5.07
CA GLY A 161 30.40 -12.20 -4.16
C GLY A 161 30.25 -11.50 -2.79
N LYS A 162 29.12 -10.85 -2.50
CA LYS A 162 28.81 -10.24 -1.22
C LYS A 162 27.71 -11.01 -0.48
N ARG A 163 27.48 -10.63 0.78
CA ARG A 163 26.41 -11.22 1.61
C ARG A 163 25.43 -10.15 2.06
N VAL A 164 24.18 -10.56 2.27
CA VAL A 164 23.20 -9.76 3.02
C VAL A 164 23.63 -9.70 4.47
N GLN A 165 23.49 -8.54 5.09
CA GLN A 165 23.73 -8.34 6.52
C GLN A 165 22.43 -7.95 7.21
N SER A 166 22.25 -8.46 8.43
CA SER A 166 21.11 -8.09 9.28
C SER A 166 21.54 -8.06 10.75
N ILE A 167 21.04 -7.06 11.47
CA ILE A 167 21.24 -6.89 12.92
C ILE A 167 19.85 -6.86 13.54
N PHE A 168 19.60 -7.79 14.46
CA PHE A 168 18.35 -7.85 15.20
C PHE A 168 18.61 -7.66 16.69
N TYR A 169 17.81 -6.82 17.30
CA TYR A 169 17.79 -6.63 18.75
C TYR A 169 16.56 -7.36 19.31
N PRO A 170 16.75 -8.52 20.01
CA PRO A 170 15.64 -9.20 20.65
C PRO A 170 14.95 -8.27 21.64
N ALA A 171 13.61 -8.33 21.68
CA ALA A 171 12.87 -7.69 22.76
C ALA A 171 13.37 -8.28 24.08
N ALA A 172 13.70 -7.45 25.07
CA ALA A 172 14.04 -7.93 26.39
C ALA A 172 12.89 -8.80 26.90
N ALA A 173 13.17 -10.08 27.17
CA ALA A 173 12.19 -10.97 27.79
C ALA A 173 11.73 -10.27 29.07
N GLY A 174 10.45 -9.89 29.12
CA GLY A 174 9.86 -9.32 30.32
C GLY A 174 10.16 -10.29 31.48
N ARG A 175 10.92 -9.84 32.46
CA ARG A 175 11.03 -10.55 33.73
C ARG A 175 9.61 -10.67 34.27
N SER A 176 8.99 -11.83 34.12
CA SER A 176 7.89 -12.22 34.97
C SER A 176 8.44 -12.13 36.39
N ALA A 177 8.04 -11.09 37.11
CA ALA A 177 8.19 -11.06 38.54
C ALA A 177 7.37 -12.21 39.11
N GLY A 178 7.99 -13.39 39.19
CA GLY A 178 7.51 -14.50 40.00
C GLY A 178 7.61 -14.05 41.44
N GLY A 179 6.53 -13.47 41.95
CA GLY A 179 6.32 -13.29 43.36
C GLY A 179 6.26 -14.64 44.03
N GLY A 180 7.39 -15.11 44.53
CA GLY A 180 7.41 -16.15 45.52
C GLY A 180 6.88 -15.58 46.81
N ARG A 181 6.02 -16.33 47.42
CA ARG A 181 5.62 -16.13 48.80
C ARG A 181 5.84 -17.40 49.55
N PRO A 182 6.36 -17.35 50.74
CA PRO A 182 6.00 -18.37 51.75
C PRO A 182 4.67 -18.08 52.38
#